data_b0e92047997c68a7b5b4538c07b19931
#
_entry.id   b0e92047997c68a7b5b4538c07b19931
#
_cell.length_a   1.000
_cell.length_b   1.000
_cell.length_c   1.000
_cell.angle_alpha   90.00
_cell.angle_beta   90.00
_cell.angle_gamma   90.00
#
_symmetry.space_group_name_H-M   'P 1'
#
loop_
_entity.id
_entity.type
_entity.pdbx_description
1 polymer ?
#
loop_
_entity_poly.entity_id
_entity_poly.type
_entity_poly.pdbx_seq_one_letter_code
_entity_poly.pdbx_strand_id
1 'polypeptide(L)'
;MKASKAQSIISLITCFFLILAVTICKENKFRNILPDNENETEKQSGNTGILRQADDGIQIVSTRQIAKDVNGYGGNVPLEIYMKDNRIIKVVALENSETPSYFAKVRNNGLLRQWDNLSPEEALNKEVDGISGATESSAAIIQSVQKAMEYAKEHSLEETNSSFSFYWLLVLGL
;
A
#
# COMPACT_ATOMS: atom_id res chain seq x y z
N MET A 1 -14.45 34.54 39.06
CA MET A 1 -14.20 34.51 37.61
C MET A 1 -12.91 33.80 37.16
N LYS A 2 -11.96 33.43 38.04
CA LYS A 2 -10.72 32.68 37.63
C LYS A 2 -10.91 31.17 37.43
N ALA A 3 -11.91 30.55 38.09
CA ALA A 3 -12.17 29.11 38.01
C ALA A 3 -12.67 28.64 36.61
N SER A 4 -13.43 29.48 35.90
CA SER A 4 -14.02 29.10 34.61
C SER A 4 -12.98 28.98 33.49
N LYS A 5 -11.93 29.80 33.51
CA LYS A 5 -10.84 29.72 32.52
C LYS A 5 -9.97 28.49 32.71
N ALA A 6 -9.71 28.07 33.96
CA ALA A 6 -8.97 26.86 34.27
C ALA A 6 -9.73 25.61 33.82
N GLN A 7 -11.03 25.53 34.02
CA GLN A 7 -11.87 24.44 33.56
C GLN A 7 -11.90 24.32 32.02
N SER A 8 -11.97 25.44 31.32
CA SER A 8 -11.91 25.42 29.84
C SER A 8 -10.56 24.92 29.29
N ILE A 9 -9.47 25.29 29.94
CA ILE A 9 -8.12 24.84 29.56
C ILE A 9 -7.96 23.33 29.82
N ILE A 10 -8.44 22.85 30.95
CA ILE A 10 -8.41 21.40 31.30
C ILE A 10 -9.25 20.61 30.29
N SER A 11 -10.43 21.09 29.90
CA SER A 11 -11.28 20.45 28.90
C SER A 11 -10.62 20.38 27.52
N LEU A 12 -9.94 21.44 27.09
CA LEU A 12 -9.18 21.43 25.83
C LEU A 12 -8.01 20.45 25.83
N ILE A 13 -7.29 20.35 26.94
CA ILE A 13 -6.19 19.41 27.10
C ILE A 13 -6.69 17.98 27.09
N THR A 14 -7.80 17.67 27.76
CA THR A 14 -8.40 16.32 27.75
C THR A 14 -8.92 15.93 26.37
N CYS A 15 -9.55 16.82 25.62
CA CYS A 15 -9.94 16.59 24.23
C CYS A 15 -8.73 16.32 23.34
N PHE A 16 -7.65 17.07 23.49
CA PHE A 16 -6.42 16.87 22.74
C PHE A 16 -5.79 15.49 23.01
N PHE A 17 -5.72 15.08 24.28
CA PHE A 17 -5.23 13.74 24.65
C PHE A 17 -6.12 12.61 24.15
N LEU A 18 -7.45 12.81 24.13
CA LEU A 18 -8.38 11.82 23.56
C LEU A 18 -8.20 11.66 22.05
N ILE A 19 -8.03 12.76 21.32
CA ILE A 19 -7.75 12.73 19.87
C ILE A 19 -6.42 12.03 19.61
N LEU A 20 -5.38 12.34 20.38
CA LEU A 20 -4.06 11.73 20.26
C LEU A 20 -4.12 10.20 20.56
N ALA A 21 -4.86 9.80 21.59
CA ALA A 21 -5.06 8.39 21.93
C ALA A 21 -5.80 7.62 20.83
N VAL A 22 -6.81 8.23 20.19
CA VAL A 22 -7.55 7.61 19.07
C VAL A 22 -6.67 7.46 17.85
N THR A 23 -5.80 8.44 17.54
CA THR A 23 -4.87 8.33 16.41
C THR A 23 -3.82 7.24 16.65
N ILE A 24 -3.24 7.16 17.85
CA ILE A 24 -2.25 6.13 18.20
C ILE A 24 -2.91 4.73 18.24
N CYS A 25 -4.14 4.59 18.76
CA CYS A 25 -4.90 3.34 18.71
C CYS A 25 -5.22 2.91 17.28
N LYS A 26 -5.51 3.85 16.38
CA LYS A 26 -5.77 3.54 14.98
C LYS A 26 -4.52 2.99 14.28
N GLU A 27 -3.37 3.58 14.53
CA GLU A 27 -2.09 3.09 13.97
C GLU A 27 -1.66 1.73 14.54
N ASN A 28 -1.82 1.50 15.84
CA ASN A 28 -1.46 0.22 16.47
C ASN A 28 -2.43 -0.91 16.08
N LYS A 29 -3.72 -0.63 15.90
CA LYS A 29 -4.68 -1.62 15.42
C LYS A 29 -4.36 -2.03 13.98
N PHE A 30 -3.84 -1.10 13.19
CA PHE A 30 -3.50 -1.34 11.80
C PHE A 30 -2.26 -2.25 11.64
N ARG A 31 -1.26 -2.13 12.52
CA ARG A 31 -0.08 -3.01 12.54
C ARG A 31 -0.41 -4.47 12.87
N ASN A 32 -1.39 -4.68 13.73
CA ASN A 32 -1.76 -6.02 14.19
C ASN A 32 -2.72 -6.77 13.25
N ILE A 33 -3.25 -6.13 12.21
CA ILE A 33 -4.13 -6.76 11.21
C ILE A 33 -3.30 -7.40 10.07
N LEU A 34 -2.03 -7.03 9.96
CA LEU A 34 -1.13 -7.59 8.95
C LEU A 34 -0.44 -8.82 9.54
N PRO A 35 -0.67 -10.03 9.01
CA PRO A 35 0.05 -11.21 9.47
C PRO A 35 1.55 -11.04 9.18
N ASP A 36 2.35 -11.04 10.24
CA ASP A 36 3.81 -11.08 10.17
C ASP A 36 4.33 -12.48 9.77
N ASN A 37 3.44 -13.38 9.37
CA ASN A 37 3.78 -14.77 9.08
C ASN A 37 4.20 -14.95 7.62
N GLU A 38 5.50 -15.12 7.46
CA GLU A 38 6.19 -15.52 6.22
C GLU A 38 5.84 -16.95 5.74
N ASN A 39 4.86 -17.64 6.34
CA ASN A 39 4.56 -19.05 6.07
C ASN A 39 3.08 -19.37 5.84
N GLU A 40 2.20 -18.42 5.63
CA GLU A 40 0.86 -18.76 5.18
C GLU A 40 0.81 -18.76 3.66
N THR A 41 0.83 -19.97 3.11
CA THR A 41 0.34 -20.27 1.76
C THR A 41 -1.15 -19.88 1.72
N GLU A 42 -1.42 -18.61 1.43
CA GLU A 42 -2.79 -18.15 1.23
C GLU A 42 -3.41 -18.96 0.11
N LYS A 43 -4.45 -19.72 0.47
CA LYS A 43 -5.39 -20.33 -0.47
C LYS A 43 -5.81 -19.26 -1.46
N GLN A 44 -5.37 -19.39 -2.69
CA GLN A 44 -5.76 -18.56 -3.81
C GLN A 44 -7.30 -18.59 -3.93
N SER A 45 -7.93 -17.53 -3.44
CA SER A 45 -9.27 -17.20 -3.90
C SER A 45 -9.11 -16.70 -5.33
N GLY A 46 -9.68 -17.43 -6.27
CA GLY A 46 -9.50 -17.23 -7.71
C GLY A 46 -10.14 -15.97 -8.26
N ASN A 47 -9.74 -14.81 -7.77
CA ASN A 47 -10.10 -13.54 -8.38
C ASN A 47 -8.91 -13.04 -9.21
N THR A 48 -8.99 -13.24 -10.53
CA THR A 48 -7.95 -12.91 -11.52
C THR A 48 -7.88 -11.42 -11.87
N GLY A 49 -8.47 -10.55 -11.09
CA GLY A 49 -8.43 -9.11 -11.31
C GLY A 49 -7.08 -8.48 -10.98
N ILE A 50 -6.65 -7.51 -11.79
CA ILE A 50 -5.44 -6.69 -11.53
C ILE A 50 -5.63 -5.87 -10.26
N LEU A 51 -6.81 -5.26 -10.11
CA LEU A 51 -7.23 -4.50 -8.94
C LEU A 51 -8.37 -5.23 -8.24
N ARG A 52 -8.22 -5.49 -6.97
CA ARG A 52 -9.27 -6.06 -6.12
C ARG A 52 -9.40 -5.26 -4.83
N GLN A 53 -10.59 -5.25 -4.29
CA GLN A 53 -10.88 -4.62 -3.01
C GLN A 53 -11.03 -5.72 -1.94
N ALA A 54 -10.29 -5.59 -0.86
CA ALA A 54 -10.40 -6.42 0.32
C ALA A 54 -11.23 -5.70 1.39
N ASP A 55 -11.49 -6.39 2.50
CA ASP A 55 -12.19 -5.82 3.63
C ASP A 55 -11.48 -4.55 4.17
N ASP A 56 -12.21 -3.71 4.88
CA ASP A 56 -11.71 -2.46 5.46
C ASP A 56 -11.21 -1.38 4.45
N GLY A 57 -11.64 -1.46 3.18
CA GLY A 57 -11.26 -0.46 2.17
C GLY A 57 -9.81 -0.60 1.67
N ILE A 58 -9.21 -1.77 1.85
CA ILE A 58 -7.89 -2.08 1.31
C ILE A 58 -8.03 -2.43 -0.17
N GLN A 59 -7.29 -1.74 -1.02
CA GLN A 59 -7.13 -2.06 -2.43
C GLN A 59 -5.85 -2.86 -2.62
N ILE A 60 -5.90 -3.90 -3.44
CA ILE A 60 -4.75 -4.76 -3.75
C ILE A 60 -4.53 -4.74 -5.26
N VAL A 61 -3.36 -4.30 -5.66
CA VAL A 61 -2.91 -4.30 -7.06
C VAL A 61 -2.00 -5.49 -7.29
N SER A 62 -2.39 -6.40 -8.18
CA SER A 62 -1.60 -7.59 -8.54
C SER A 62 -0.81 -7.35 -9.82
N THR A 63 0.49 -7.61 -9.78
CA THR A 63 1.36 -7.45 -10.94
C THR A 63 1.39 -8.67 -11.86
N ARG A 64 0.71 -9.77 -11.52
CA ARG A 64 0.72 -11.04 -12.27
C ARG A 64 0.43 -10.87 -13.77
N GLN A 65 -0.45 -9.94 -14.12
CA GLN A 65 -0.83 -9.69 -15.51
C GLN A 65 -0.10 -8.49 -16.12
N ILE A 66 0.06 -7.42 -15.37
CA ILE A 66 0.61 -6.15 -15.87
C ILE A 66 2.14 -6.14 -15.95
N ALA A 67 2.83 -7.01 -15.21
CA ALA A 67 4.28 -7.13 -15.22
C ALA A 67 4.76 -8.55 -15.55
N LYS A 68 3.98 -9.33 -16.29
CA LYS A 68 4.33 -10.71 -16.70
C LYS A 68 5.59 -10.80 -17.59
N ASP A 69 5.91 -9.71 -18.26
CA ASP A 69 7.07 -9.54 -19.12
C ASP A 69 8.33 -9.08 -18.38
N VAL A 70 8.18 -8.72 -17.11
CA VAL A 70 9.29 -8.27 -16.25
C VAL A 70 9.91 -9.46 -15.55
N ASN A 71 11.17 -9.73 -15.87
CA ASN A 71 11.90 -10.87 -15.30
C ASN A 71 13.13 -10.39 -14.54
N GLY A 72 13.38 -10.99 -13.40
CA GLY A 72 14.64 -10.91 -12.68
C GLY A 72 15.64 -11.95 -13.17
N TYR A 73 16.63 -12.29 -12.32
CA TYR A 73 17.67 -13.24 -12.69
C TYR A 73 17.13 -14.66 -12.90
N GLY A 74 16.23 -15.13 -12.05
CA GLY A 74 15.64 -16.48 -12.12
C GLY A 74 14.26 -16.54 -12.78
N GLY A 75 13.64 -15.38 -13.05
CA GLY A 75 12.33 -15.28 -13.68
C GLY A 75 11.47 -14.17 -13.14
N ASN A 76 10.18 -14.27 -13.42
CA ASN A 76 9.22 -13.26 -12.99
C ASN A 76 8.99 -13.28 -11.47
N VAL A 77 8.90 -12.09 -10.86
CA VAL A 77 8.57 -11.91 -9.45
C VAL A 77 7.21 -11.20 -9.35
N PRO A 78 6.10 -11.94 -9.31
CA PRO A 78 4.80 -11.33 -9.16
C PRO A 78 4.65 -10.73 -7.77
N LEU A 79 4.04 -9.53 -7.71
CA LEU A 79 3.84 -8.78 -6.49
C LEU A 79 2.35 -8.55 -6.24
N GLU A 80 2.01 -8.37 -4.98
CA GLU A 80 0.77 -7.74 -4.53
C GLU A 80 1.09 -6.49 -3.74
N ILE A 81 0.48 -5.38 -4.15
CA ILE A 81 0.67 -4.09 -3.51
C ILE A 81 -0.62 -3.72 -2.80
N TYR A 82 -0.55 -3.67 -1.50
CA TYR A 82 -1.67 -3.34 -0.63
C TYR A 82 -1.71 -1.84 -0.42
N MET A 83 -2.85 -1.23 -0.67
CA MET A 83 -3.05 0.21 -0.56
C MET A 83 -4.28 0.53 0.27
N LYS A 84 -4.24 1.61 1.02
CA LYS A 84 -5.39 2.18 1.73
C LYS A 84 -5.25 3.70 1.79
N ASP A 85 -6.38 4.40 1.69
CA ASP A 85 -6.41 5.86 1.72
C ASP A 85 -5.39 6.48 0.74
N ASN A 86 -5.27 5.90 -0.47
CA ASN A 86 -4.31 6.26 -1.52
C ASN A 86 -2.83 6.18 -1.11
N ARG A 87 -2.49 5.29 -0.15
CA ARG A 87 -1.10 5.06 0.28
C ARG A 87 -0.78 3.57 0.29
N ILE A 88 0.45 3.26 -0.08
CA ILE A 88 0.98 1.89 -0.05
C ILE A 88 1.17 1.49 1.42
N ILE A 89 0.54 0.40 1.82
CA ILE A 89 0.70 -0.20 3.15
C ILE A 89 1.89 -1.14 3.16
N LYS A 90 1.96 -1.99 2.14
CA LYS A 90 3.04 -2.96 1.96
C LYS A 90 3.11 -3.46 0.53
N VAL A 91 4.28 -3.93 0.14
CA VAL A 91 4.54 -4.69 -1.08
C VAL A 91 4.90 -6.11 -0.69
N VAL A 92 4.19 -7.09 -1.24
CA VAL A 92 4.39 -8.53 -0.97
C VAL A 92 4.79 -9.22 -2.25
N ALA A 93 5.90 -9.95 -2.22
CA ALA A 93 6.25 -10.83 -3.32
C ALA A 93 5.55 -12.17 -3.16
N LEU A 94 4.88 -12.61 -4.21
CA LEU A 94 4.21 -13.90 -4.28
C LEU A 94 5.21 -15.00 -4.62
N GLU A 95 4.70 -16.24 -4.67
CA GLU A 95 5.48 -17.36 -5.15
C GLU A 95 6.09 -17.06 -6.52
N ASN A 96 7.39 -17.22 -6.64
CA ASN A 96 8.18 -16.83 -7.80
C ASN A 96 9.29 -17.87 -8.08
N SER A 97 9.85 -17.79 -9.27
CA SER A 97 10.94 -18.67 -9.71
C SER A 97 12.34 -18.04 -9.56
N GLU A 98 12.43 -16.96 -8.79
CA GLU A 98 13.70 -16.29 -8.55
C GLU A 98 14.70 -17.18 -7.79
N THR A 99 15.96 -16.99 -8.05
CA THR A 99 17.02 -17.73 -7.33
C THR A 99 16.96 -17.42 -5.85
N PRO A 100 16.76 -18.42 -4.96
CA PRO A 100 16.47 -18.18 -3.54
C PRO A 100 17.49 -17.30 -2.83
N SER A 101 18.78 -17.43 -3.16
CA SER A 101 19.85 -16.62 -2.55
C SER A 101 19.79 -15.14 -2.94
N TYR A 102 19.42 -14.83 -4.17
CA TYR A 102 19.27 -13.46 -4.65
C TYR A 102 17.99 -12.83 -4.11
N PHE A 103 16.90 -13.58 -4.13
CA PHE A 103 15.64 -13.12 -3.56
C PHE A 103 15.74 -12.88 -2.03
N ALA A 104 16.46 -13.75 -1.31
CA ALA A 104 16.74 -13.53 0.11
C ALA A 104 17.50 -12.22 0.37
N LYS A 105 18.47 -11.86 -0.50
CA LYS A 105 19.15 -10.56 -0.38
C LYS A 105 18.19 -9.39 -0.55
N VAL A 106 17.32 -9.43 -1.55
CA VAL A 106 16.30 -8.40 -1.78
C VAL A 106 15.41 -8.22 -0.55
N ARG A 107 14.87 -9.32 -0.02
CA ARG A 107 13.99 -9.32 1.13
C ARG A 107 14.68 -8.83 2.40
N ASN A 108 15.85 -9.35 2.72
CA ASN A 108 16.57 -9.04 3.95
C ASN A 108 17.13 -7.62 3.98
N ASN A 109 17.41 -7.03 2.82
CA ASN A 109 17.85 -5.63 2.72
C ASN A 109 16.69 -4.64 2.56
N GLY A 110 15.45 -5.09 2.73
CA GLY A 110 14.29 -4.21 2.87
C GLY A 110 13.85 -3.51 1.59
N LEU A 111 14.19 -4.02 0.39
CA LEU A 111 13.77 -3.41 -0.88
C LEU A 111 12.25 -3.22 -0.94
N LEU A 112 11.48 -4.25 -0.54
CA LEU A 112 10.02 -4.23 -0.59
C LEU A 112 9.38 -3.17 0.32
N ARG A 113 10.09 -2.68 1.34
CA ARG A 113 9.61 -1.65 2.27
C ARG A 113 9.89 -0.22 1.82
N GLN A 114 10.64 -0.05 0.74
CA GLN A 114 11.03 1.29 0.31
C GLN A 114 9.86 2.15 -0.16
N TRP A 115 8.72 1.53 -0.49
CA TRP A 115 7.50 2.23 -0.92
C TRP A 115 6.46 2.39 0.19
N ASP A 116 6.72 1.90 1.40
CA ASP A 116 5.76 2.00 2.50
C ASP A 116 5.34 3.45 2.75
N ASN A 117 4.06 3.67 2.92
CA ASN A 117 3.40 4.96 3.16
C ASN A 117 3.52 6.00 2.01
N LEU A 118 3.95 5.63 0.83
CA LEU A 118 3.95 6.50 -0.35
C LEU A 118 2.61 6.42 -1.09
N SER A 119 2.19 7.53 -1.69
CA SER A 119 1.13 7.52 -2.70
C SER A 119 1.66 6.92 -4.02
N PRO A 120 0.77 6.52 -4.96
CA PRO A 120 1.20 6.05 -6.28
C PRO A 120 2.11 7.05 -7.00
N GLU A 121 1.81 8.33 -6.90
CA GLU A 121 2.60 9.37 -7.53
C GLU A 121 3.98 9.56 -6.88
N GLU A 122 4.04 9.55 -5.54
CA GLU A 122 5.30 9.60 -4.81
C GLU A 122 6.16 8.37 -5.12
N ALA A 123 5.53 7.18 -5.22
CA ALA A 123 6.21 5.93 -5.53
C ALA A 123 6.81 5.90 -6.95
N LEU A 124 6.11 6.47 -7.93
CA LEU A 124 6.61 6.60 -9.31
C LEU A 124 7.81 7.55 -9.43
N ASN A 125 7.82 8.60 -8.61
CA ASN A 125 8.89 9.62 -8.64
C ASN A 125 10.08 9.27 -7.73
N LYS A 126 9.96 8.21 -6.93
CA LYS A 126 11.01 7.81 -5.99
C LYS A 126 12.13 7.08 -6.71
N GLU A 127 13.35 7.55 -6.56
CA GLU A 127 14.55 6.78 -6.85
C GLU A 127 14.72 5.67 -5.80
N VAL A 128 14.77 4.44 -6.27
CA VAL A 128 14.94 3.25 -5.44
C VAL A 128 16.22 2.55 -5.83
N ASP A 129 17.12 2.42 -4.86
CA ASP A 129 18.38 1.73 -5.05
C ASP A 129 18.20 0.21 -5.10
N GLY A 130 18.77 -0.40 -6.11
CA GLY A 130 18.84 -1.86 -6.20
C GLY A 130 19.80 -2.44 -5.16
N ILE A 131 19.55 -3.69 -4.78
CA ILE A 131 20.39 -4.40 -3.80
C ILE A 131 21.64 -4.94 -4.48
N SER A 132 22.81 -4.56 -3.98
CA SER A 132 24.09 -5.04 -4.48
C SER A 132 24.20 -6.56 -4.43
N GLY A 133 24.56 -7.16 -5.56
CA GLY A 133 24.62 -8.61 -5.71
C GLY A 133 23.24 -9.31 -5.88
N ALA A 134 22.18 -8.52 -6.12
CA ALA A 134 20.86 -8.96 -6.56
C ALA A 134 20.24 -7.91 -7.50
N THR A 135 21.06 -7.32 -8.37
CA THR A 135 20.69 -6.15 -9.18
C THR A 135 19.54 -6.44 -10.13
N GLU A 136 19.58 -7.58 -10.84
CA GLU A 136 18.53 -7.95 -11.79
C GLU A 136 17.20 -8.24 -11.09
N SER A 137 17.22 -8.97 -9.96
CA SER A 137 16.03 -9.22 -9.14
C SER A 137 15.45 -7.91 -8.58
N SER A 138 16.32 -6.99 -8.16
CA SER A 138 15.89 -5.66 -7.67
C SER A 138 15.26 -4.83 -8.80
N ALA A 139 15.88 -4.79 -9.97
CA ALA A 139 15.37 -4.06 -11.12
C ALA A 139 13.98 -4.56 -11.55
N ALA A 140 13.78 -5.88 -11.57
CA ALA A 140 12.49 -6.48 -11.89
C ALA A 140 11.41 -6.09 -10.88
N ILE A 141 11.71 -6.09 -9.59
CA ILE A 141 10.77 -5.67 -8.55
C ILE A 141 10.44 -4.18 -8.68
N ILE A 142 11.44 -3.33 -8.87
CA ILE A 142 11.26 -1.88 -9.05
C ILE A 142 10.34 -1.61 -10.25
N GLN A 143 10.62 -2.23 -11.40
CA GLN A 143 9.81 -2.09 -12.61
C GLN A 143 8.38 -2.62 -12.42
N SER A 144 8.21 -3.72 -11.70
CA SER A 144 6.89 -4.28 -11.39
C SER A 144 6.06 -3.33 -10.50
N VAL A 145 6.69 -2.70 -9.50
CA VAL A 145 6.02 -1.69 -8.67
C VAL A 145 5.64 -0.46 -9.49
N GLN A 146 6.53 0.02 -10.39
CA GLN A 146 6.22 1.16 -11.27
C GLN A 146 4.98 0.87 -12.13
N LYS A 147 4.93 -0.28 -12.83
CA LYS A 147 3.74 -0.69 -13.62
C LYS A 147 2.46 -0.77 -12.78
N ALA A 148 2.56 -1.27 -11.54
CA ALA A 148 1.41 -1.33 -10.66
C ALA A 148 0.93 0.05 -10.20
N MET A 149 1.84 0.98 -9.96
CA MET A 149 1.49 2.34 -9.54
C MET A 149 0.94 3.17 -10.69
N GLU A 150 1.44 2.98 -11.91
CA GLU A 150 0.84 3.54 -13.13
C GLU A 150 -0.62 3.08 -13.26
N TYR A 151 -0.85 1.77 -13.16
CA TYR A 151 -2.19 1.19 -13.21
C TYR A 151 -3.10 1.72 -12.10
N ALA A 152 -2.62 1.77 -10.86
CA ALA A 152 -3.39 2.29 -9.73
C ALA A 152 -3.76 3.77 -9.92
N LYS A 153 -2.84 4.58 -10.44
CA LYS A 153 -3.08 6.01 -10.71
C LYS A 153 -4.19 6.20 -11.76
N GLU A 154 -4.15 5.44 -12.84
CA GLU A 154 -5.16 5.52 -13.90
C GLU A 154 -6.55 5.13 -13.40
N HIS A 155 -6.66 4.05 -12.60
CA HIS A 155 -7.95 3.53 -12.13
C HIS A 155 -8.49 4.24 -10.89
N SER A 156 -7.65 4.89 -10.09
CA SER A 156 -8.10 5.74 -8.97
C SER A 156 -8.80 7.02 -9.44
N LEU A 157 -8.46 7.53 -10.62
CA LEU A 157 -9.12 8.69 -11.21
C LEU A 157 -10.54 8.40 -11.69
N GLU A 158 -10.84 7.15 -12.07
CA GLU A 158 -12.18 6.75 -12.49
C GLU A 158 -13.17 6.72 -11.31
N GLU A 159 -12.76 6.24 -10.14
CA GLU A 159 -13.60 6.21 -8.94
C GLU A 159 -13.94 7.63 -8.43
N THR A 160 -13.00 8.56 -8.47
CA THR A 160 -13.23 9.94 -8.03
C THR A 160 -14.19 10.70 -8.96
N ASN A 161 -14.15 10.46 -10.26
CA ASN A 161 -15.04 11.08 -11.21
C ASN A 161 -16.50 10.59 -11.08
N SER A 162 -16.69 9.30 -10.81
CA SER A 162 -18.05 8.76 -10.62
C SER A 162 -18.70 9.28 -9.32
N SER A 163 -17.94 9.40 -8.25
CA SER A 163 -18.43 9.91 -6.96
C SER A 163 -18.73 11.41 -7.02
N PHE A 164 -17.91 12.19 -7.71
CA PHE A 164 -18.10 13.65 -7.84
C PHE A 164 -19.37 13.98 -8.66
N SER A 165 -19.68 13.21 -9.70
CA SER A 165 -20.88 13.38 -10.50
C SER A 165 -22.17 13.14 -9.69
N PHE A 166 -22.16 12.18 -8.76
CA PHE A 166 -23.32 11.87 -7.94
C PHE A 166 -23.65 12.95 -6.89
N TYR A 167 -22.60 13.54 -6.29
CA TYR A 167 -22.78 14.64 -5.33
C TYR A 167 -23.32 15.91 -5.98
N TRP A 168 -22.93 16.24 -7.19
CA TRP A 168 -23.44 17.39 -7.93
C TRP A 168 -24.91 17.25 -8.28
N LEU A 169 -25.37 16.06 -8.63
CA LEU A 169 -26.79 15.78 -8.90
C LEU A 169 -27.66 15.96 -7.63
N LEU A 170 -27.14 15.58 -6.45
CA LEU A 170 -27.81 15.75 -5.17
C LEU A 170 -27.88 17.23 -4.71
N VAL A 171 -26.85 18.01 -5.01
CA VAL A 171 -26.77 19.43 -4.63
C VAL A 171 -27.62 20.32 -5.53
N LEU A 172 -27.81 19.96 -6.80
CA LEU A 172 -28.65 20.70 -7.74
C LEU A 172 -30.14 20.38 -7.64
N GLY A 173 -30.56 19.43 -6.81
CA GLY A 173 -31.96 19.21 -6.46
C GLY A 173 -32.85 18.79 -7.64
N LEU A 174 -32.34 18.05 -8.60
CA LEU A 174 -33.07 17.44 -9.71
C LEU A 174 -33.39 15.99 -9.41
#